data_b588195010741db06d09f091beb3f29a
#
_entry.id   b588195010741db06d09f091beb3f29a
#
_cell.length_a   1.000
_cell.length_b   1.000
_cell.length_c   1.000
_cell.angle_alpha   90.00
_cell.angle_beta   90.00
_cell.angle_gamma   90.00
#
_symmetry.space_group_name_H-M   'P 1'
#
loop_
_entity.id
_entity.type
_entity.pdbx_description
1 polymer ?
#
loop_
_entity_poly.entity_id
_entity_poly.type
_entity_poly.pdbx_seq_one_letter_code
_entity_poly.pdbx_strand_id
1 'polypeptide(L)'
;MEIRNIAIIAHVDHGKTTITDAIMRQAGMFTAGMSMDTDKLEQERGITIYAKNTSLFYKDTKINIVDTPGHADFGSEVERVLRSIDSVLLIVDAQEGPMPQTRFVLKKSLELGLKPIVIINKIDKPAANPQQAEEDVYELFMELGANDEQLDFSTIYAIGRKGIAKKTLDDTSKDLTPLLDMILEEVSPAPANLDAPAKAQVFNLGYDNFLGRLAIC
;
A
#
# COMPACT_ATOMS: atom_id res chain seq x y z
N MET A 1 10.11 11.62 -16.55
CA MET A 1 8.94 11.11 -15.80
C MET A 1 9.47 10.37 -14.59
N GLU A 2 9.08 10.77 -13.41
CA GLU A 2 9.48 10.11 -12.16
C GLU A 2 8.64 8.86 -11.91
N ILE A 3 9.21 7.92 -11.15
CA ILE A 3 8.55 6.68 -10.77
C ILE A 3 8.59 6.57 -9.25
N ARG A 4 7.49 6.16 -8.64
CA ARG A 4 7.38 5.78 -7.23
C ARG A 4 6.87 4.35 -7.15
N ASN A 5 7.56 3.51 -6.40
CA ASN A 5 7.18 2.12 -6.19
C ASN A 5 6.72 1.96 -4.75
N ILE A 6 5.46 1.61 -4.54
CA ILE A 6 4.89 1.45 -3.20
C ILE A 6 4.23 0.09 -3.05
N ALA A 7 4.32 -0.49 -1.86
CA ALA A 7 3.53 -1.67 -1.50
C ALA A 7 2.44 -1.28 -0.51
N ILE A 8 1.32 -1.97 -0.56
CA ILE A 8 0.22 -1.77 0.39
C ILE A 8 0.20 -2.93 1.37
N ILE A 9 0.26 -2.60 2.66
CA ILE A 9 0.21 -3.52 3.78
C ILE A 9 -1.06 -3.24 4.58
N ALA A 10 -1.84 -4.27 4.86
CA ALA A 10 -3.02 -4.15 5.73
C ALA A 10 -3.35 -5.49 6.36
N HIS A 11 -4.01 -5.45 7.52
CA HIS A 11 -4.73 -6.61 8.02
C HIS A 11 -5.95 -6.92 7.14
N VAL A 12 -6.43 -8.15 7.20
CA VAL A 12 -7.69 -8.55 6.55
C VAL A 12 -8.80 -7.60 7.00
N ASP A 13 -9.65 -7.20 6.08
CA ASP A 13 -10.77 -6.27 6.30
C ASP A 13 -10.42 -4.82 6.71
N HIS A 14 -9.15 -4.43 6.85
CA HIS A 14 -8.76 -3.03 7.09
C HIS A 14 -9.01 -2.10 5.88
N GLY A 15 -9.35 -2.67 4.72
CA GLY A 15 -9.77 -1.92 3.53
C GLY A 15 -8.68 -1.71 2.48
N LYS A 16 -7.71 -2.63 2.41
CA LYS A 16 -6.63 -2.63 1.41
C LYS A 16 -7.18 -2.51 -0.02
N THR A 17 -7.95 -3.49 -0.47
CA THR A 17 -8.55 -3.50 -1.81
C THR A 17 -9.47 -2.30 -2.03
N THR A 18 -10.24 -1.90 -1.01
CA THR A 18 -11.14 -0.75 -1.12
C THR A 18 -10.40 0.56 -1.42
N ILE A 19 -9.28 0.80 -0.73
CA ILE A 19 -8.45 2.00 -0.97
C ILE A 19 -7.75 1.90 -2.33
N THR A 20 -7.18 0.74 -2.67
CA THR A 20 -6.52 0.54 -3.96
C THR A 20 -7.49 0.76 -5.12
N ASP A 21 -8.68 0.16 -5.05
CA ASP A 21 -9.73 0.36 -6.05
C ASP A 21 -10.18 1.82 -6.15
N ALA A 22 -10.28 2.53 -5.02
CA ALA A 22 -10.64 3.94 -5.00
C ALA A 22 -9.55 4.82 -5.67
N ILE A 23 -8.27 4.55 -5.41
CA ILE A 23 -7.14 5.20 -6.07
C ILE A 23 -7.20 4.96 -7.59
N MET A 24 -7.42 3.72 -8.02
CA MET A 24 -7.48 3.35 -9.44
C MET A 24 -8.66 4.00 -10.16
N ARG A 25 -9.82 4.12 -9.49
CA ARG A 25 -10.99 4.83 -10.03
C ARG A 25 -10.72 6.32 -10.17
N GLN A 26 -10.12 6.96 -9.17
CA GLN A 26 -9.78 8.39 -9.24
C GLN A 26 -8.77 8.68 -10.35
N ALA A 27 -7.82 7.77 -10.59
CA ALA A 27 -6.86 7.85 -11.68
C ALA A 27 -7.46 7.54 -13.07
N GLY A 28 -8.76 7.20 -13.16
CA GLY A 28 -9.43 6.86 -14.41
C GLY A 28 -9.05 5.50 -15.00
N MET A 29 -8.37 4.65 -14.22
CA MET A 29 -7.92 3.32 -14.65
C MET A 29 -9.03 2.27 -14.52
N PHE A 30 -9.96 2.46 -13.59
CA PHE A 30 -11.08 1.56 -13.36
C PHE A 30 -12.42 2.23 -13.66
N THR A 31 -13.31 1.49 -14.34
CA THR A 31 -14.72 1.85 -14.49
C THR A 31 -15.54 1.25 -13.35
N ALA A 32 -16.79 1.68 -13.20
CA ALA A 32 -17.70 1.17 -12.20
C ALA A 32 -17.85 -0.38 -12.32
N GLY A 33 -17.64 -1.09 -11.21
CA GLY A 33 -17.72 -2.56 -11.14
C GLY A 33 -16.41 -3.32 -11.36
N MET A 34 -15.32 -2.63 -11.72
CA MET A 34 -13.98 -3.24 -11.71
C MET A 34 -13.37 -3.23 -10.31
N SER A 35 -12.61 -4.27 -9.98
CA SER A 35 -11.83 -4.40 -8.76
C SER A 35 -10.51 -5.11 -9.01
N MET A 36 -9.53 -4.87 -8.15
CA MET A 36 -8.27 -5.63 -8.12
C MET A 36 -8.48 -7.10 -7.79
N ASP A 37 -9.49 -7.44 -7.01
CA ASP A 37 -9.80 -8.83 -6.63
C ASP A 37 -10.56 -9.53 -7.75
N THR A 38 -9.80 -10.13 -8.67
CA THR A 38 -10.35 -10.88 -9.82
C THR A 38 -10.37 -12.40 -9.60
N ASP A 39 -9.63 -12.92 -8.63
CA ASP A 39 -9.58 -14.35 -8.30
C ASP A 39 -10.77 -14.74 -7.42
N LYS A 40 -11.49 -15.80 -7.82
CA LYS A 40 -12.67 -16.27 -7.08
C LYS A 40 -12.36 -16.72 -5.66
N LEU A 41 -11.18 -17.34 -5.46
CA LEU A 41 -10.75 -17.82 -4.15
C LEU A 41 -10.41 -16.66 -3.21
N GLU A 42 -9.81 -15.60 -3.73
CA GLU A 42 -9.55 -14.38 -2.98
C GLU A 42 -10.84 -13.66 -2.59
N GLN A 43 -11.81 -13.58 -3.54
CA GLN A 43 -13.13 -13.00 -3.28
C GLN A 43 -13.93 -13.80 -2.23
N GLU A 44 -13.90 -15.14 -2.29
CA GLU A 44 -14.59 -15.99 -1.31
C GLU A 44 -14.00 -15.89 0.10
N ARG A 45 -12.68 -15.70 0.19
CA ARG A 45 -11.96 -15.64 1.48
C ARG A 45 -11.72 -14.23 2.00
N GLY A 46 -11.93 -13.20 1.17
CA GLY A 46 -11.65 -11.81 1.50
C GLY A 46 -10.16 -11.51 1.74
N ILE A 47 -9.25 -12.31 1.17
CA ILE A 47 -7.80 -12.17 1.35
C ILE A 47 -7.08 -12.09 0.01
N THR A 48 -5.98 -11.33 -0.05
CA THR A 48 -5.05 -11.35 -1.19
C THR A 48 -4.09 -12.52 -1.02
N ILE A 49 -4.02 -13.40 -2.01
CA ILE A 49 -3.14 -14.59 -2.02
C ILE A 49 -1.88 -14.29 -2.84
N TYR A 50 -2.03 -13.66 -4.00
CA TYR A 50 -0.93 -13.31 -4.90
C TYR A 50 -0.70 -11.81 -4.91
N ALA A 51 0.57 -11.40 -4.92
CA ALA A 51 0.92 -10.00 -5.13
C ALA A 51 0.42 -9.53 -6.50
N LYS A 52 -0.35 -8.44 -6.51
CA LYS A 52 -0.88 -7.85 -7.74
C LYS A 52 -0.19 -6.52 -7.99
N ASN A 53 0.27 -6.33 -9.22
CA ASN A 53 0.91 -5.11 -9.63
C ASN A 53 -0.07 -4.27 -10.45
N THR A 54 -0.17 -3.02 -10.09
CA THR A 54 -0.89 -2.02 -10.87
C THR A 54 -0.09 -0.74 -10.94
N SER A 55 -0.44 0.14 -11.87
CA SER A 55 0.20 1.45 -11.96
C SER A 55 -0.79 2.50 -12.37
N LEU A 56 -0.56 3.72 -11.91
CA LEU A 56 -1.34 4.89 -12.29
C LEU A 56 -0.42 6.07 -12.61
N PHE A 57 -0.97 7.06 -13.27
CA PHE A 57 -0.31 8.33 -13.50
C PHE A 57 -1.01 9.40 -12.66
N TYR A 58 -0.23 10.10 -11.87
CA TYR A 58 -0.70 11.24 -11.09
C TYR A 58 0.27 12.40 -11.23
N LYS A 59 -0.23 13.55 -11.72
CA LYS A 59 0.63 14.64 -12.19
C LYS A 59 1.66 14.08 -13.20
N ASP A 60 2.92 14.43 -13.10
CA ASP A 60 3.99 13.95 -14.00
C ASP A 60 4.71 12.71 -13.47
N THR A 61 4.09 11.97 -12.55
CA THR A 61 4.68 10.81 -11.88
C THR A 61 3.89 9.55 -12.16
N LYS A 62 4.61 8.45 -12.44
CA LYS A 62 4.07 7.10 -12.46
C LYS A 62 4.19 6.50 -11.06
N ILE A 63 3.07 6.09 -10.49
CA ILE A 63 3.02 5.38 -9.21
C ILE A 63 2.71 3.91 -9.49
N ASN A 64 3.64 3.04 -9.18
CA ASN A 64 3.44 1.59 -9.19
C ASN A 64 2.99 1.15 -7.81
N ILE A 65 1.90 0.40 -7.75
CA ILE A 65 1.33 -0.13 -6.52
C ILE A 65 1.41 -1.65 -6.56
N VAL A 66 2.04 -2.22 -5.55
CA VAL A 66 2.06 -3.67 -5.33
C VAL A 66 1.15 -3.99 -4.16
N ASP A 67 0.06 -4.71 -4.47
CA ASP A 67 -0.82 -5.26 -3.44
C ASP A 67 -0.19 -6.52 -2.87
N THR A 68 0.26 -6.47 -1.59
CA THR A 68 0.94 -7.58 -0.94
C THR A 68 -0.03 -8.49 -0.21
N PRO A 69 0.19 -9.82 -0.20
CA PRO A 69 -0.51 -10.71 0.70
C PRO A 69 -0.31 -10.27 2.16
N GLY A 70 -1.42 -10.17 2.92
CA GLY A 70 -1.37 -9.77 4.33
C GLY A 70 -0.99 -10.89 5.29
N HIS A 71 -0.88 -12.13 4.82
CA HIS A 71 -0.72 -13.31 5.68
C HIS A 71 0.74 -13.75 5.81
N ALA A 72 1.16 -14.09 7.03
CA ALA A 72 2.54 -14.53 7.33
C ALA A 72 2.99 -15.78 6.53
N ASP A 73 2.05 -16.60 6.05
CA ASP A 73 2.33 -17.80 5.24
C ASP A 73 3.00 -17.48 3.89
N PHE A 74 2.89 -16.24 3.41
CA PHE A 74 3.46 -15.77 2.15
C PHE A 74 4.76 -14.93 2.35
N GLY A 75 5.48 -15.16 3.45
CA GLY A 75 6.64 -14.35 3.85
C GLY A 75 7.73 -14.21 2.78
N SER A 76 8.01 -15.25 2.00
CA SER A 76 9.04 -15.19 0.94
C SER A 76 8.61 -14.31 -0.25
N GLU A 77 7.33 -14.26 -0.55
CA GLU A 77 6.78 -13.39 -1.61
C GLU A 77 6.79 -11.93 -1.15
N VAL A 78 6.36 -11.70 0.08
CA VAL A 78 6.39 -10.38 0.71
C VAL A 78 7.82 -9.81 0.73
N GLU A 79 8.81 -10.58 1.21
CA GLU A 79 10.20 -10.10 1.27
C GLU A 79 10.76 -9.78 -0.12
N ARG A 80 10.40 -10.55 -1.14
CA ARG A 80 10.80 -10.30 -2.53
C ARG A 80 10.23 -8.99 -3.06
N VAL A 81 8.95 -8.73 -2.80
CA VAL A 81 8.27 -7.48 -3.17
C VAL A 81 8.91 -6.29 -2.45
N LEU A 82 9.10 -6.38 -1.13
CA LEU A 82 9.63 -5.28 -0.32
C LEU A 82 11.02 -4.79 -0.75
N ARG A 83 11.84 -5.64 -1.37
CA ARG A 83 13.17 -5.25 -1.90
C ARG A 83 13.13 -4.38 -3.15
N SER A 84 11.96 -4.22 -3.76
CA SER A 84 11.80 -3.52 -5.03
C SER A 84 10.93 -2.28 -4.95
N ILE A 85 10.52 -1.91 -3.76
CA ILE A 85 9.68 -0.76 -3.51
C ILE A 85 10.44 0.33 -2.76
N ASP A 86 9.94 1.56 -2.88
CA ASP A 86 10.57 2.75 -2.30
C ASP A 86 9.93 3.10 -0.93
N SER A 87 8.67 2.70 -0.70
CA SER A 87 7.95 2.91 0.56
C SER A 87 6.76 1.95 0.68
N VAL A 88 6.16 1.90 1.87
CA VAL A 88 4.95 1.11 2.15
C VAL A 88 3.81 1.98 2.62
N LEU A 89 2.59 1.67 2.21
CA LEU A 89 1.36 2.22 2.77
C LEU A 89 0.80 1.21 3.78
N LEU A 90 0.84 1.54 5.06
CA LEU A 90 0.25 0.72 6.12
C LEU A 90 -1.18 1.19 6.38
N ILE A 91 -2.17 0.35 6.06
CA ILE A 91 -3.58 0.65 6.30
C ILE A 91 -4.03 0.01 7.61
N VAL A 92 -4.56 0.84 8.49
CA VAL A 92 -5.06 0.45 9.82
C VAL A 92 -6.51 0.89 9.96
N ASP A 93 -7.38 0.01 10.44
CA ASP A 93 -8.77 0.36 10.79
C ASP A 93 -8.78 1.23 12.06
N ALA A 94 -9.42 2.39 12.00
CA ALA A 94 -9.52 3.34 13.11
C ALA A 94 -10.27 2.78 14.36
N GLN A 95 -10.98 1.68 14.22
CA GLN A 95 -11.69 1.03 15.32
C GLN A 95 -10.87 -0.10 15.96
N GLU A 96 -10.11 -0.85 15.13
CA GLU A 96 -9.43 -2.08 15.55
C GLU A 96 -7.95 -1.85 15.91
N GLY A 97 -7.35 -0.76 15.38
CA GLY A 97 -5.92 -0.51 15.51
C GLY A 97 -5.06 -1.50 14.71
N PRO A 98 -3.73 -1.52 14.93
CA PRO A 98 -2.82 -2.42 14.25
C PRO A 98 -2.98 -3.86 14.74
N MET A 99 -3.13 -4.82 13.82
CA MET A 99 -3.39 -6.21 14.12
C MET A 99 -2.13 -7.10 13.95
N PRO A 100 -2.03 -8.25 14.66
CA PRO A 100 -0.81 -9.06 14.70
C PRO A 100 -0.28 -9.54 13.35
N GLN A 101 -1.16 -9.77 12.36
CA GLN A 101 -0.75 -10.28 11.05
C GLN A 101 0.11 -9.29 10.26
N THR A 102 -0.08 -7.98 10.48
CA THR A 102 0.73 -6.95 9.82
C THR A 102 2.13 -6.82 10.40
N ARG A 103 2.36 -7.31 11.63
CA ARG A 103 3.66 -7.19 12.34
C ARG A 103 4.83 -7.77 11.53
N PHE A 104 4.63 -8.94 10.91
CA PHE A 104 5.69 -9.58 10.14
C PHE A 104 6.12 -8.73 8.94
N VAL A 105 5.16 -8.30 8.13
CA VAL A 105 5.43 -7.51 6.92
C VAL A 105 5.99 -6.14 7.28
N LEU A 106 5.43 -5.50 8.31
CA LEU A 106 5.91 -4.21 8.81
C LEU A 106 7.35 -4.31 9.34
N LYS A 107 7.64 -5.34 10.17
CA LYS A 107 9.00 -5.58 10.67
C LYS A 107 10.00 -5.71 9.51
N LYS A 108 9.66 -6.49 8.48
CA LYS A 108 10.52 -6.63 7.29
C LYS A 108 10.71 -5.33 6.53
N SER A 109 9.68 -4.50 6.43
CA SER A 109 9.77 -3.17 5.82
C SER A 109 10.73 -2.26 6.59
N LEU A 110 10.62 -2.24 7.92
CA LEU A 110 11.50 -1.45 8.80
C LEU A 110 12.95 -1.94 8.74
N GLU A 111 13.19 -3.26 8.76
CA GLU A 111 14.52 -3.87 8.61
C GLU A 111 15.21 -3.49 7.28
N LEU A 112 14.43 -3.27 6.23
CA LEU A 112 14.91 -2.80 4.93
C LEU A 112 15.11 -1.28 4.85
N GLY A 113 14.85 -0.55 5.93
CA GLY A 113 15.00 0.90 6.00
C GLY A 113 13.88 1.68 5.31
N LEU A 114 12.76 1.03 4.97
CA LEU A 114 11.63 1.72 4.37
C LEU A 114 10.94 2.61 5.42
N LYS A 115 10.56 3.83 5.02
CA LYS A 115 9.73 4.73 5.83
C LYS A 115 8.26 4.53 5.45
N PRO A 116 7.41 3.99 6.33
CA PRO A 116 6.00 3.77 6.03
C PRO A 116 5.20 5.08 6.04
N ILE A 117 4.16 5.15 5.19
CA ILE A 117 3.06 6.10 5.32
C ILE A 117 1.90 5.37 5.96
N VAL A 118 1.32 5.92 7.02
CA VAL A 118 0.22 5.31 7.77
C VAL A 118 -1.11 5.86 7.28
N ILE A 119 -2.05 4.98 6.96
CA ILE A 119 -3.41 5.32 6.56
C ILE A 119 -4.37 4.81 7.62
N ILE A 120 -4.90 5.71 8.44
CA ILE A 120 -5.97 5.40 9.41
C ILE A 120 -7.29 5.41 8.67
N ASN A 121 -7.80 4.23 8.35
CA ASN A 121 -8.99 4.05 7.51
C ASN A 121 -10.27 3.87 8.33
N LYS A 122 -11.41 4.04 7.68
CA LYS A 122 -12.75 3.87 8.24
C LYS A 122 -13.05 4.82 9.41
N ILE A 123 -12.53 6.04 9.36
CA ILE A 123 -12.76 7.08 10.38
C ILE A 123 -14.24 7.50 10.52
N ASP A 124 -15.10 7.07 9.60
CA ASP A 124 -16.55 7.31 9.62
C ASP A 124 -17.35 6.25 10.40
N LYS A 125 -16.70 5.22 10.95
CA LYS A 125 -17.37 4.25 11.81
C LYS A 125 -17.70 4.85 13.17
N PRO A 126 -18.85 4.48 13.79
CA PRO A 126 -19.27 5.04 15.08
C PRO A 126 -18.28 4.80 16.24
N ALA A 127 -17.55 3.69 16.21
CA ALA A 127 -16.57 3.33 17.24
C ALA A 127 -15.12 3.63 16.81
N ALA A 128 -14.91 4.39 15.73
CA ALA A 128 -13.57 4.79 15.29
C ALA A 128 -12.92 5.74 16.31
N ASN A 129 -11.68 5.46 16.64
CA ASN A 129 -10.82 6.33 17.43
C ASN A 129 -9.47 6.51 16.69
N PRO A 130 -9.42 7.45 15.71
CA PRO A 130 -8.23 7.64 14.88
C PRO A 130 -6.97 7.98 15.67
N GLN A 131 -7.10 8.79 16.74
CA GLN A 131 -5.96 9.17 17.57
C GLN A 131 -5.36 7.96 18.30
N GLN A 132 -6.22 7.13 18.91
CA GLN A 132 -5.76 5.91 19.59
C GLN A 132 -5.11 4.94 18.59
N ALA A 133 -5.70 4.77 17.41
CA ALA A 133 -5.13 3.90 16.37
C ALA A 133 -3.75 4.39 15.91
N GLU A 134 -3.51 5.69 15.85
CA GLU A 134 -2.22 6.28 15.52
C GLU A 134 -1.20 6.06 16.65
N GLU A 135 -1.59 6.24 17.91
CA GLU A 135 -0.76 5.93 19.08
C GLU A 135 -0.37 4.45 19.11
N ASP A 136 -1.32 3.54 18.89
CA ASP A 136 -1.08 2.10 18.84
C ASP A 136 -0.12 1.71 17.70
N VAL A 137 -0.18 2.40 16.56
CA VAL A 137 0.79 2.22 15.46
C VAL A 137 2.17 2.70 15.87
N TYR A 138 2.27 3.85 16.54
CA TYR A 138 3.53 4.36 17.04
C TYR A 138 4.19 3.39 18.04
N GLU A 139 3.42 2.87 18.98
CA GLU A 139 3.89 1.85 19.93
C GLU A 139 4.35 0.58 19.21
N LEU A 140 3.60 0.12 18.19
CA LEU A 140 3.99 -1.02 17.38
C LEU A 140 5.32 -0.78 16.66
N PHE A 141 5.57 0.40 16.11
CA PHE A 141 6.82 0.73 15.42
C PHE A 141 8.00 0.69 16.40
N MET A 142 7.83 1.24 17.62
CA MET A 142 8.85 1.17 18.68
C MET A 142 9.15 -0.28 19.04
N GLU A 143 8.13 -1.12 19.26
CA GLU A 143 8.31 -2.56 19.57
C GLU A 143 9.03 -3.33 18.46
N LEU A 144 8.86 -2.93 17.20
CA LEU A 144 9.49 -3.56 16.06
C LEU A 144 10.89 -3.03 15.77
N GLY A 145 11.38 -2.04 16.55
CA GLY A 145 12.72 -1.50 16.46
C GLY A 145 12.89 -0.47 15.34
N ALA A 146 11.84 0.30 15.05
CA ALA A 146 11.91 1.43 14.12
C ALA A 146 12.94 2.47 14.60
N ASN A 147 13.67 3.08 13.67
CA ASN A 147 14.56 4.20 13.95
C ASN A 147 13.80 5.54 14.01
N ASP A 148 14.50 6.62 14.39
CA ASP A 148 13.89 7.95 14.56
C ASP A 148 13.20 8.46 13.28
N GLU A 149 13.78 8.21 12.09
CA GLU A 149 13.18 8.60 10.82
C GLU A 149 11.89 7.83 10.52
N GLN A 150 11.85 6.54 10.91
CA GLN A 150 10.68 5.70 10.73
C GLN A 150 9.58 5.99 11.76
N LEU A 151 9.95 6.45 12.96
CA LEU A 151 9.00 6.92 13.98
C LEU A 151 8.38 8.27 13.63
N ASP A 152 9.05 9.08 12.81
CA ASP A 152 8.51 10.31 12.21
C ASP A 152 7.73 9.98 10.93
N PHE A 153 6.82 9.03 11.01
CA PHE A 153 5.97 8.65 9.87
C PHE A 153 4.85 9.66 9.63
N SER A 154 4.47 9.80 8.36
CA SER A 154 3.33 10.63 7.99
C SER A 154 2.03 9.84 8.09
N THR A 155 1.00 10.47 8.66
CA THR A 155 -0.34 9.88 8.81
C THR A 155 -1.35 10.55 7.90
N ILE A 156 -2.25 9.76 7.32
CA ILE A 156 -3.42 10.24 6.59
C ILE A 156 -4.68 9.51 7.06
N TYR A 157 -5.78 10.23 7.15
CA TYR A 157 -7.06 9.70 7.59
C TYR A 157 -7.95 9.42 6.38
N ALA A 158 -8.59 8.24 6.32
CA ALA A 158 -9.32 7.85 5.13
C ALA A 158 -10.72 7.28 5.41
N ILE A 159 -11.58 7.46 4.42
CA ILE A 159 -12.85 6.75 4.27
C ILE A 159 -12.79 6.03 2.93
N GLY A 160 -12.07 4.90 2.89
CA GLY A 160 -11.76 4.20 1.64
C GLY A 160 -12.97 3.89 0.78
N ARG A 161 -14.10 3.45 1.38
CA ARG A 161 -15.35 3.16 0.66
C ARG A 161 -15.95 4.38 -0.07
N LYS A 162 -15.64 5.61 0.40
CA LYS A 162 -16.08 6.86 -0.22
C LYS A 162 -15.01 7.47 -1.12
N GLY A 163 -13.81 6.90 -1.17
CA GLY A 163 -12.68 7.46 -1.90
C GLY A 163 -12.24 8.82 -1.34
N ILE A 164 -12.23 9.00 -0.02
CA ILE A 164 -11.87 10.25 0.65
C ILE A 164 -10.63 10.02 1.50
N ALA A 165 -9.67 10.94 1.39
CA ALA A 165 -8.50 11.04 2.26
C ALA A 165 -8.38 12.47 2.81
N LYS A 166 -7.82 12.60 4.00
CA LYS A 166 -7.70 13.85 4.75
C LYS A 166 -6.32 13.92 5.42
N LYS A 167 -5.64 15.07 5.34
CA LYS A 167 -4.38 15.31 6.06
C LYS A 167 -4.62 15.48 7.58
N THR A 168 -5.77 16.03 7.96
CA THR A 168 -6.22 16.16 9.36
C THR A 168 -7.68 15.76 9.47
N LEU A 169 -8.17 15.43 10.65
CA LEU A 169 -9.56 15.02 10.86
C LEU A 169 -10.58 16.10 10.46
N ASP A 170 -10.20 17.38 10.59
CA ASP A 170 -11.04 18.54 10.24
C ASP A 170 -10.95 18.92 8.76
N ASP A 171 -10.11 18.26 7.97
CA ASP A 171 -9.97 18.52 6.53
C ASP A 171 -11.28 18.23 5.81
N THR A 172 -11.60 19.09 4.84
CA THR A 172 -12.84 19.04 4.04
C THR A 172 -12.68 18.37 2.67
N SER A 173 -11.55 17.71 2.44
CA SER A 173 -11.26 16.98 1.21
C SER A 173 -12.35 15.98 0.86
N LYS A 174 -12.64 15.84 -0.44
CA LYS A 174 -13.73 15.01 -0.96
C LYS A 174 -13.26 13.85 -1.85
N ASP A 175 -11.96 13.69 -1.99
CA ASP A 175 -11.31 12.69 -2.84
C ASP A 175 -10.00 12.19 -2.21
N LEU A 176 -9.22 11.41 -2.97
CA LEU A 176 -7.93 10.85 -2.52
C LEU A 176 -6.73 11.74 -2.87
N THR A 177 -6.93 12.94 -3.37
CA THR A 177 -5.85 13.88 -3.70
C THR A 177 -4.86 14.07 -2.54
N PRO A 178 -5.30 14.26 -1.26
CA PRO A 178 -4.37 14.37 -0.15
C PRO A 178 -3.45 13.15 0.05
N LEU A 179 -3.94 11.93 -0.21
CA LEU A 179 -3.13 10.72 -0.15
C LEU A 179 -2.13 10.66 -1.31
N LEU A 180 -2.57 10.96 -2.51
CA LEU A 180 -1.69 10.96 -3.70
C LEU A 180 -0.61 12.03 -3.60
N ASP A 181 -0.94 13.20 -3.07
CA ASP A 181 0.04 14.27 -2.83
C ASP A 181 1.05 13.86 -1.75
N MET A 182 0.60 13.23 -0.65
CA MET A 182 1.49 12.72 0.39
C MET A 182 2.45 11.65 -0.15
N ILE A 183 2.00 10.77 -1.04
CA ILE A 183 2.88 9.80 -1.70
C ILE A 183 3.98 10.52 -2.50
N LEU A 184 3.65 11.60 -3.21
CA LEU A 184 4.66 12.36 -3.95
C LEU A 184 5.61 13.16 -3.04
N GLU A 185 5.13 13.61 -1.88
CA GLU A 185 5.91 14.38 -0.90
C GLU A 185 6.90 13.48 -0.14
N GLU A 186 6.45 12.30 0.32
CA GLU A 186 7.19 11.43 1.25
C GLU A 186 8.01 10.32 0.56
N VAL A 187 7.54 9.82 -0.57
CA VAL A 187 8.22 8.71 -1.27
C VAL A 187 9.23 9.28 -2.25
N SER A 188 10.51 8.96 -2.03
CA SER A 188 11.56 9.35 -2.97
C SER A 188 11.36 8.73 -4.36
N PRO A 189 11.78 9.42 -5.45
CA PRO A 189 11.79 8.81 -6.78
C PRO A 189 12.68 7.57 -6.81
N ALA A 190 12.23 6.54 -7.53
CA ALA A 190 13.04 5.38 -7.80
C ALA A 190 14.40 5.80 -8.41
N PRO A 191 15.53 5.32 -7.89
CA PRO A 191 16.84 5.72 -8.40
C PRO A 191 17.01 5.26 -9.85
N ALA A 192 17.38 6.20 -10.74
CA ALA A 192 17.63 5.92 -12.14
C ALA A 192 19.09 6.20 -12.49
N ASN A 193 19.78 5.22 -13.03
CA ASN A 193 21.09 5.39 -13.65
C ASN A 193 20.99 5.01 -15.13
N LEU A 194 20.86 6.03 -15.99
CA LEU A 194 20.67 5.83 -17.43
C LEU A 194 21.92 5.28 -18.14
N ASP A 195 23.09 5.39 -17.52
CA ASP A 195 24.37 4.91 -18.07
C ASP A 195 24.68 3.47 -17.64
N ALA A 196 23.90 2.90 -16.70
CA ALA A 196 24.08 1.53 -16.25
C ALA A 196 23.50 0.53 -17.25
N PRO A 197 24.07 -0.69 -17.37
CA PRO A 197 23.45 -1.77 -18.12
C PRO A 197 22.03 -2.07 -17.61
N ALA A 198 21.11 -2.34 -18.54
CA ALA A 198 19.75 -2.73 -18.18
C ALA A 198 19.77 -4.00 -17.30
N LYS A 199 19.03 -3.94 -16.18
CA LYS A 199 18.83 -5.06 -15.26
C LYS A 199 17.33 -5.25 -15.07
N ALA A 200 16.89 -6.50 -15.08
CA ALA A 200 15.52 -6.88 -14.79
C ALA A 200 15.50 -7.93 -13.68
N GLN A 201 14.64 -7.73 -12.68
CA GLN A 201 14.39 -8.71 -11.64
C GLN A 201 12.98 -9.27 -11.81
N VAL A 202 12.89 -10.59 -11.98
CA VAL A 202 11.60 -11.27 -12.12
C VAL A 202 10.93 -11.38 -10.75
N PHE A 203 9.71 -10.85 -10.64
CA PHE A 203 8.89 -10.95 -9.43
C PHE A 203 7.93 -12.12 -9.48
N ASN A 204 7.30 -12.31 -10.64
CA ASN A 204 6.27 -13.30 -10.80
C ASN A 204 6.33 -13.90 -12.21
N LEU A 205 5.67 -15.04 -12.38
CA LEU A 205 5.49 -15.70 -13.66
C LEU A 205 4.03 -15.53 -14.09
N GLY A 206 3.85 -15.05 -15.31
CA GLY A 206 2.56 -15.03 -15.98
C GLY A 206 2.50 -16.07 -17.10
N TYR A 207 1.32 -16.24 -17.67
CA TYR A 207 1.12 -17.05 -18.87
C TYR A 207 0.14 -16.33 -19.79
N ASP A 208 0.51 -16.24 -21.06
CA ASP A 208 -0.34 -15.76 -22.13
C ASP A 208 -0.50 -16.88 -23.16
N ASN A 209 -1.72 -17.06 -23.69
CA ASN A 209 -2.00 -18.14 -24.64
C ASN A 209 -1.24 -18.04 -25.97
N PHE A 210 -0.78 -16.84 -26.31
CA PHE A 210 -0.03 -16.57 -27.54
C PHE A 210 1.48 -16.47 -27.29
N LEU A 211 1.90 -15.76 -26.24
CA LEU A 211 3.30 -15.52 -25.89
C LEU A 211 3.91 -16.63 -25.03
N GLY A 212 3.10 -17.48 -24.43
CA GLY A 212 3.57 -18.53 -23.52
C GLY A 212 3.88 -18.01 -22.13
N ARG A 213 5.00 -18.46 -21.53
CA ARG A 213 5.42 -18.01 -20.19
C ARG A 213 5.97 -16.59 -20.21
N LEU A 214 5.46 -15.77 -19.31
CA LEU A 214 5.87 -14.37 -19.15
C LEU A 214 6.64 -14.20 -17.84
N ALA A 215 7.72 -13.43 -17.90
CA ALA A 215 8.38 -12.90 -16.72
C ALA A 215 7.81 -11.52 -16.41
N ILE A 216 7.24 -11.36 -15.23
CA ILE A 216 6.76 -10.07 -14.73
C ILE A 216 7.91 -9.46 -13.92
N CYS A 217 8.44 -8.33 -14.39
CA CYS A 217 9.60 -7.61 -13.84
C CYS A 217 9.20 -6.25 -13.29
#